data_24091fa6e33a4a34a0b2738ae667439b
#
_entry.id   24091fa6e33a4a34a0b2738ae667439b
#
_cell.length_a   1.000
_cell.length_b   1.000
_cell.length_c   1.000
_cell.angle_alpha   90.00
_cell.angle_beta   90.00
_cell.angle_gamma   90.00
#
_symmetry.space_group_name_H-M   'P 1'
#
loop_
_entity.id
_entity.type
_entity.pdbx_description
1 polymer ?
#
loop_
_entity_poly.entity_id
_entity_poly.type
_entity_poly.pdbx_seq_one_letter_code
_entity_poly.pdbx_strand_id
1 'polypeptide(L)'
;XXXXVNAAMAYGTDGPVAALGLQTLTDPKGVQPIYAPTPVVREAVLKAYPELDTWLKPVFETLDEKTLQQLNASIAVEGLDAKKVAADYLKQKGLVK
;
A
#
# COMPACT_ATOMS: atom_id res chain seq x y z
N UNK A 1 2.04 10.59 19.38
CA UNK A 1 0.95 11.01 19.80
C UNK A 1 -0.24 10.24 20.24
N UNK A 2 -0.27 9.28 20.21
CA UNK A 2 -1.30 8.39 20.53
C UNK A 2 -1.72 8.21 21.97
N UNK A 3 -1.14 8.39 22.67
CA UNK A 3 -1.40 8.19 24.08
C UNK A 3 -2.19 9.35 24.65
N UNK A 4 -2.21 10.21 24.01
CA UNK A 4 -3.01 11.34 24.50
C UNK A 4 -4.40 11.42 23.96
N VAL A 5 -4.57 10.75 22.88
CA VAL A 5 -5.92 10.85 22.28
C VAL A 5 -6.50 9.46 22.09
N ASN A 6 -7.83 9.37 21.99
CA ASN A 6 -8.52 8.08 21.79
C ASN A 6 -8.82 7.82 20.31
N ALA A 7 -8.81 8.84 19.48
CA ALA A 7 -9.04 8.71 18.04
C ALA A 7 -8.31 9.82 17.31
N ALA A 8 -7.85 9.51 16.13
CA ALA A 8 -7.07 10.49 15.34
C ALA A 8 -7.17 10.15 13.85
N MET A 9 -6.88 11.14 13.02
CA MET A 9 -6.81 10.94 11.58
C MET A 9 -5.47 10.32 11.19
N ALA A 10 -5.52 9.40 10.24
CA ALA A 10 -4.31 8.77 9.70
C ALA A 10 -4.62 8.31 8.28
N TYR A 11 -3.56 8.08 7.51
CA TYR A 11 -3.74 7.38 6.24
C TYR A 11 -3.83 5.89 6.52
N GLY A 12 -4.81 5.23 5.90
CA GLY A 12 -5.10 3.83 6.21
C GLY A 12 -3.94 2.87 5.94
N THR A 13 -3.03 3.23 5.07
CA THR A 13 -1.88 2.36 4.74
C THR A 13 -0.63 2.65 5.56
N ASP A 14 -0.70 3.59 6.51
CA ASP A 14 0.47 3.92 7.32
C ASP A 14 0.95 2.71 8.13
N GLY A 15 2.28 2.50 8.14
CA GLY A 15 2.89 1.39 8.86
C GLY A 15 2.57 1.35 10.34
N PRO A 16 2.63 2.48 11.07
CA PRO A 16 2.30 2.47 12.50
C PRO A 16 0.89 1.98 12.82
N VAL A 17 -0.06 2.04 11.89
CA VAL A 17 -1.41 1.50 12.11
C VAL A 17 -1.30 0.01 12.45
N ALA A 18 -0.54 -0.76 11.66
CA ALA A 18 -0.33 -2.17 11.94
C ALA A 18 0.59 -2.38 13.16
N ALA A 19 1.70 -1.64 13.20
CA ALA A 19 2.73 -1.86 14.23
C ALA A 19 2.21 -1.59 15.64
N LEU A 20 1.30 -0.64 15.78
CA LEU A 20 0.76 -0.27 17.10
C LEU A 20 -0.59 -0.91 17.37
N GLY A 21 -1.06 -1.77 16.49
CA GLY A 21 -2.33 -2.46 16.67
C GLY A 21 -3.52 -1.52 16.70
N LEU A 22 -3.46 -0.45 15.89
CA LEU A 22 -4.56 0.50 15.85
C LEU A 22 -5.69 -0.02 14.97
N GLN A 23 -6.89 0.39 15.28
CA GLN A 23 -8.08 -0.05 14.56
C GLN A 23 -8.56 1.05 13.62
N THR A 24 -8.60 0.75 12.33
CA THR A 24 -9.20 1.67 11.38
C THR A 24 -10.72 1.54 11.43
N LEU A 25 -11.39 2.66 11.30
CA LEU A 25 -12.84 2.71 11.31
C LEU A 25 -13.36 2.78 9.88
N THR A 26 -14.51 2.17 9.66
CA THR A 26 -15.15 2.21 8.34
C THR A 26 -15.79 3.56 8.08
N ASP A 27 -15.98 3.87 6.81
CA ASP A 27 -16.68 5.09 6.40
C ASP A 27 -17.91 4.70 5.59
N PRO A 28 -18.99 4.29 6.28
CA PRO A 28 -20.16 3.77 5.56
C PRO A 28 -20.87 4.80 4.70
N LYS A 29 -20.63 6.09 4.94
CA LYS A 29 -21.25 7.14 4.11
C LYS A 29 -20.38 7.57 2.94
N GLY A 30 -19.15 7.02 2.85
CA GLY A 30 -18.25 7.32 1.74
C GLY A 30 -17.83 8.78 1.66
N VAL A 31 -17.65 9.41 2.82
CA VAL A 31 -17.27 10.83 2.87
C VAL A 31 -15.80 11.02 2.46
N GLN A 32 -14.95 10.10 2.86
CA GLN A 32 -13.53 10.18 2.56
C GLN A 32 -13.22 9.67 1.15
N PRO A 33 -12.34 10.33 0.42
CA PRO A 33 -11.94 9.81 -0.88
C PRO A 33 -11.17 8.48 -0.73
N ILE A 34 -11.24 7.67 -1.76
CA ILE A 34 -10.51 6.40 -1.78
C ILE A 34 -9.05 6.68 -2.13
N TYR A 35 -8.15 6.34 -1.23
CA TYR A 35 -6.71 6.44 -1.47
C TYR A 35 -6.15 5.05 -1.72
N ALA A 36 -5.96 4.73 -2.99
CA ALA A 36 -5.42 3.43 -3.38
C ALA A 36 -4.15 3.65 -4.20
N PRO A 37 -3.13 2.80 -4.02
CA PRO A 37 -1.94 2.92 -4.86
C PRO A 37 -2.33 2.69 -6.31
N THR A 38 -2.01 3.64 -7.16
CA THR A 38 -2.44 3.63 -8.55
C THR A 38 -1.27 4.02 -9.45
N PRO A 39 -0.90 3.18 -10.42
CA PRO A 39 0.14 3.59 -11.37
C PRO A 39 -0.41 4.70 -12.28
N VAL A 40 0.41 5.71 -12.48
CA VAL A 40 0.07 6.82 -13.36
C VAL A 40 1.03 6.79 -14.54
N VAL A 41 0.50 6.61 -15.72
CA VAL A 41 1.30 6.39 -16.93
C VAL A 41 0.91 7.43 -17.99
N ARG A 42 1.91 8.04 -18.61
CA ARG A 42 1.63 8.97 -19.71
C ARG A 42 0.99 8.21 -20.88
N GLU A 43 0.01 8.85 -21.52
CA GLU A 43 -0.74 8.24 -22.61
C GLU A 43 0.18 7.71 -23.72
N ALA A 44 1.21 8.47 -24.07
CA ALA A 44 2.15 8.07 -25.12
C ALA A 44 2.88 6.77 -24.77
N VAL A 45 3.21 6.60 -23.47
CA VAL A 45 3.88 5.38 -23.02
C VAL A 45 2.92 4.19 -23.07
N LEU A 46 1.68 4.41 -22.66
CA LEU A 46 0.68 3.35 -22.68
C LEU A 46 0.37 2.92 -24.12
N LYS A 47 0.35 3.86 -25.06
CA LYS A 47 0.14 3.54 -26.48
C LYS A 47 1.31 2.73 -27.02
N ALA A 48 2.54 3.04 -26.59
CA ALA A 48 3.73 2.31 -27.05
C ALA A 48 3.82 0.92 -26.41
N TYR A 49 3.35 0.79 -25.17
CA TYR A 49 3.43 -0.46 -24.41
C TYR A 49 2.08 -0.78 -23.78
N PRO A 50 1.10 -1.18 -24.60
CA PRO A 50 -0.25 -1.45 -24.06
C PRO A 50 -0.29 -2.61 -23.06
N GLU A 51 0.72 -3.46 -23.06
CA GLU A 51 0.83 -4.57 -22.10
C GLU A 51 1.06 -4.12 -20.66
N LEU A 52 1.40 -2.85 -20.43
CA LEU A 52 1.67 -2.37 -19.07
C LEU A 52 0.52 -2.66 -18.13
N ASP A 53 -0.70 -2.49 -18.59
CA ASP A 53 -1.88 -2.78 -17.75
C ASP A 53 -1.87 -4.25 -17.32
N THR A 54 -1.64 -5.15 -18.27
CA THR A 54 -1.61 -6.59 -18.00
C THR A 54 -0.47 -6.96 -17.05
N TRP A 55 0.68 -6.32 -17.20
CA TRP A 55 1.84 -6.61 -16.36
C TRP A 55 1.67 -6.10 -14.94
N LEU A 56 1.10 -4.90 -14.78
CA LEU A 56 1.00 -4.25 -13.47
C LEU A 56 -0.21 -4.68 -12.66
N LYS A 57 -1.29 -5.05 -13.34
CA LYS A 57 -2.55 -5.39 -12.68
C LYS A 57 -2.39 -6.47 -11.59
N PRO A 58 -1.73 -7.61 -11.87
CA PRO A 58 -1.60 -8.64 -10.83
C PRO A 58 -0.88 -8.15 -9.58
N VAL A 59 0.06 -7.22 -9.73
CA VAL A 59 0.77 -6.66 -8.59
C VAL A 59 -0.17 -5.81 -7.74
N PHE A 60 -0.86 -4.86 -8.38
CA PHE A 60 -1.70 -3.91 -7.64
C PHE A 60 -2.93 -4.58 -7.04
N GLU A 61 -3.41 -5.65 -7.64
CA GLU A 61 -4.54 -6.40 -7.07
C GLU A 61 -4.21 -7.06 -5.73
N THR A 62 -2.94 -7.30 -5.44
CA THR A 62 -2.54 -7.88 -4.16
C THR A 62 -2.34 -6.85 -3.06
N LEU A 63 -2.29 -5.56 -3.40
CA LEU A 63 -1.92 -4.50 -2.46
C LEU A 63 -3.16 -3.92 -1.78
N ASP A 64 -3.78 -4.70 -0.90
CA ASP A 64 -4.88 -4.20 -0.09
C ASP A 64 -4.35 -3.37 1.08
N GLU A 65 -5.26 -2.76 1.84
CA GLU A 65 -4.87 -1.86 2.92
C GLU A 65 -3.99 -2.56 3.97
N LYS A 66 -4.38 -3.75 4.37
CA LYS A 66 -3.63 -4.48 5.40
C LYS A 66 -2.23 -4.86 4.92
N THR A 67 -2.12 -5.31 3.68
CA THR A 67 -0.82 -5.65 3.09
C THR A 67 0.09 -4.42 3.05
N LEU A 68 -0.45 -3.28 2.62
CA LEU A 68 0.33 -2.05 2.56
C LEU A 68 0.75 -1.58 3.94
N GLN A 69 -0.13 -1.71 4.95
CA GLN A 69 0.24 -1.38 6.32
C GLN A 69 1.45 -2.21 6.76
N GLN A 70 1.43 -3.51 6.47
CA GLN A 70 2.51 -4.40 6.87
C GLN A 70 3.83 -4.07 6.15
N LEU A 71 3.77 -3.86 4.84
CA LEU A 71 4.95 -3.49 4.07
C LEU A 71 5.52 -2.15 4.54
N ASN A 72 4.65 -1.19 4.78
CA ASN A 72 5.08 0.11 5.26
C ASN A 72 5.63 0.05 6.68
N ALA A 73 5.08 -0.83 7.53
CA ALA A 73 5.61 -1.00 8.88
C ALA A 73 7.03 -1.57 8.84
N SER A 74 7.30 -2.49 7.94
CA SER A 74 8.65 -3.04 7.79
C SER A 74 9.65 -1.95 7.42
N ILE A 75 9.22 -0.94 6.68
CA ILE A 75 10.11 0.16 6.30
C ILE A 75 10.16 1.23 7.39
N ALA A 76 9.00 1.75 7.82
CA ALA A 76 8.93 2.92 8.69
C ALA A 76 9.22 2.60 10.16
N VAL A 77 8.88 1.39 10.61
CA VAL A 77 9.02 1.01 12.03
C VAL A 77 10.22 0.11 12.23
N GLU A 78 10.38 -0.93 11.40
CA GLU A 78 11.48 -1.86 11.53
C GLU A 78 12.76 -1.37 10.86
N GLY A 79 12.67 -0.35 10.02
CA GLY A 79 13.84 0.26 9.37
C GLY A 79 14.44 -0.53 8.23
N LEU A 80 13.66 -1.43 7.62
CA LEU A 80 14.17 -2.22 6.52
C LEU A 80 14.23 -1.41 5.22
N ASP A 81 15.11 -1.80 4.32
CA ASP A 81 15.25 -1.12 3.03
C ASP A 81 14.01 -1.34 2.17
N ALA A 82 13.43 -0.25 1.67
CA ALA A 82 12.18 -0.30 0.90
C ALA A 82 12.31 -1.18 -0.35
N LYS A 83 13.45 -1.07 -1.04
CA LYS A 83 13.67 -1.85 -2.26
C LYS A 83 13.71 -3.35 -1.94
N LYS A 84 14.36 -3.70 -0.82
CA LYS A 84 14.43 -5.10 -0.40
C LYS A 84 13.06 -5.62 0.01
N VAL A 85 12.30 -4.83 0.78
CA VAL A 85 10.95 -5.21 1.20
C VAL A 85 10.08 -5.48 -0.03
N ALA A 86 10.13 -4.60 -1.02
CA ALA A 86 9.34 -4.76 -2.24
C ALA A 86 9.78 -6.01 -3.03
N ALA A 87 11.09 -6.23 -3.16
CA ALA A 87 11.60 -7.37 -3.90
C ALA A 87 11.19 -8.69 -3.25
N ASP A 88 11.32 -8.77 -1.93
CA ASP A 88 10.96 -9.98 -1.18
C ASP A 88 9.46 -10.24 -1.30
N TYR A 89 8.65 -9.20 -1.22
CA TYR A 89 7.20 -9.33 -1.36
C TYR A 89 6.82 -9.88 -2.74
N LEU A 90 7.40 -9.30 -3.80
CA LEU A 90 7.09 -9.74 -5.15
C LEU A 90 7.50 -11.20 -5.39
N LYS A 91 8.63 -11.61 -4.82
CA LYS A 91 9.08 -13.01 -4.91
C LYS A 91 8.14 -13.93 -4.14
N GLN A 92 7.75 -13.53 -2.92
CA GLN A 92 6.85 -14.31 -2.10
C GLN A 92 5.50 -14.55 -2.79
N LYS A 93 5.02 -13.57 -3.55
CA LYS A 93 3.77 -13.67 -4.28
C LYS A 93 3.93 -14.36 -5.63
N GLY A 94 5.16 -14.70 -6.02
CA GLY A 94 5.41 -15.34 -7.31
C GLY A 94 5.23 -14.40 -8.50
N LEU A 95 5.32 -13.11 -8.28
CA LEU A 95 5.12 -12.10 -9.32
C LEU A 95 6.40 -11.78 -10.09
N VAL A 96 7.55 -12.09 -9.51
CA VAL A 96 8.85 -12.01 -10.17
C VAL A 96 9.67 -13.24 -9.79
N LYS A 97 10.69 -13.54 -10.61
CA LYS A 97 11.57 -14.68 -10.37
C LYS A 97 12.75 -14.36 -9.44
#